data_7262c165e6e237442b08ce4c104690c7
#
_entry.id   7262c165e6e237442b08ce4c104690c7
#
_cell.length_a   1.000
_cell.length_b   1.000
_cell.length_c   1.000
_cell.angle_alpha   90.00
_cell.angle_beta   90.00
_cell.angle_gamma   90.00
#
_symmetry.space_group_name_H-M   'P 1'
#
loop_
_entity.id
_entity.type
_entity.pdbx_description
1 polymer ?
#
loop_
_entity_poly.entity_id
_entity_poly.type
_entity_poly.pdbx_seq_one_letter_code
_entity_poly.pdbx_strand_id
1 'polypeptide(L)'
;MDSLFIVMPAYNEEENIEGVVKQWYPVLYGKDEKSRLVIADGGSTDKTHEKLKILQKEYPKLEILSETPKQHGPKVIALYDYAIKQGAAYVFQTDSDGQTDPAEFDGFWENRKQYDGIFGYRNVREDGRIRSFVEKVVCFLLRIYFGIKVPDANAPFRLMKVETVKKYLYRLPSDYHIPNIVITTYFVYYNEKTLFKTISFHSRQGGKNSINILSILKTGWKALGDFKGMKKEMRN
;
A
#
# COMPACT_ATOMS: atom_id res chain seq x y z
N MET A 1 0.35 -17.38 -17.06
CA MET A 1 1.05 -16.79 -15.87
C MET A 1 0.07 -15.91 -15.15
N ASP A 2 0.30 -15.64 -13.83
CA ASP A 2 -0.59 -14.75 -13.10
C ASP A 2 -0.19 -13.30 -13.38
N SER A 3 -1.19 -12.41 -13.61
CA SER A 3 -0.96 -10.99 -13.79
C SER A 3 -0.73 -10.29 -12.44
N LEU A 4 0.26 -9.38 -12.41
CA LEU A 4 0.67 -8.61 -11.25
C LEU A 4 0.56 -7.12 -11.54
N PHE A 5 -0.18 -6.40 -10.73
CA PHE A 5 -0.16 -4.93 -10.73
C PHE A 5 0.61 -4.44 -9.51
N ILE A 6 1.79 -3.86 -9.75
CA ILE A 6 2.54 -3.15 -8.72
C ILE A 6 1.99 -1.73 -8.67
N VAL A 7 1.47 -1.31 -7.52
CA VAL A 7 0.78 -0.04 -7.37
C VAL A 7 1.46 0.85 -6.35
N MET A 8 1.67 2.13 -6.69
CA MET A 8 2.41 3.09 -5.85
C MET A 8 1.68 4.43 -5.81
N PRO A 9 1.30 4.92 -4.63
CA PRO A 9 0.89 6.31 -4.47
C PRO A 9 2.12 7.22 -4.48
N ALA A 10 2.11 8.28 -5.29
CA ALA A 10 3.18 9.27 -5.35
C ALA A 10 2.63 10.68 -5.08
N TYR A 11 3.41 11.50 -4.38
CA TYR A 11 3.14 12.91 -4.17
C TYR A 11 4.42 13.66 -3.85
N ASN A 12 4.88 14.51 -4.77
CA ASN A 12 6.13 15.28 -4.66
C ASN A 12 7.34 14.37 -4.40
N GLU A 13 7.59 13.44 -5.32
CA GLU A 13 8.67 12.45 -5.27
C GLU A 13 9.72 12.67 -6.36
N GLU A 14 9.92 13.91 -6.82
CA GLU A 14 10.85 14.20 -7.91
C GLU A 14 12.30 13.69 -7.68
N GLU A 15 12.72 13.59 -6.42
CA GLU A 15 14.06 13.08 -6.07
C GLU A 15 14.15 11.55 -6.12
N ASN A 16 13.02 10.83 -5.91
CA ASN A 16 13.00 9.38 -5.73
C ASN A 16 12.43 8.62 -6.94
N ILE A 17 11.47 9.24 -7.64
CA ILE A 17 10.58 8.51 -8.57
C ILE A 17 11.32 7.78 -9.70
N GLU A 18 12.40 8.36 -10.20
CA GLU A 18 13.20 7.75 -11.26
C GLU A 18 13.91 6.47 -10.77
N GLY A 19 14.56 6.55 -9.61
CA GLY A 19 15.21 5.42 -8.97
C GLY A 19 14.23 4.31 -8.63
N VAL A 20 13.06 4.67 -8.09
CA VAL A 20 11.99 3.74 -7.73
C VAL A 20 11.46 3.00 -8.95
N VAL A 21 11.17 3.69 -10.06
CA VAL A 21 10.72 3.04 -11.30
C VAL A 21 11.78 2.08 -11.82
N LYS A 22 13.05 2.49 -11.88
CA LYS A 22 14.15 1.64 -12.35
C LYS A 22 14.34 0.38 -11.50
N GLN A 23 14.15 0.48 -10.19
CA GLN A 23 14.30 -0.64 -9.27
C GLN A 23 13.10 -1.61 -9.30
N TRP A 24 11.88 -1.10 -9.41
CA TRP A 24 10.67 -1.92 -9.32
C TRP A 24 10.20 -2.49 -10.67
N TYR A 25 10.50 -1.82 -11.79
CA TYR A 25 10.05 -2.29 -13.11
C TYR A 25 10.54 -3.70 -13.46
N PRO A 26 11.80 -4.10 -13.15
CA PRO A 26 12.29 -5.45 -13.43
C PRO A 26 11.49 -6.56 -12.72
N VAL A 27 10.80 -6.27 -11.63
CA VAL A 27 9.92 -7.23 -10.94
C VAL A 27 8.81 -7.76 -11.87
N LEU A 28 8.46 -7.01 -12.91
CA LEU A 28 7.48 -7.44 -13.91
C LEU A 28 8.02 -8.46 -14.93
N TYR A 29 9.35 -8.65 -14.98
CA TYR A 29 9.92 -9.62 -15.92
C TYR A 29 9.51 -11.04 -15.56
N GLY A 30 9.15 -11.84 -16.57
CA GLY A 30 8.65 -13.19 -16.36
C GLY A 30 7.25 -13.29 -15.73
N LYS A 31 6.53 -12.18 -15.59
CA LYS A 31 5.11 -12.15 -15.23
C LYS A 31 4.22 -12.11 -16.49
N ASP A 32 2.92 -12.23 -16.30
CA ASP A 32 1.95 -12.15 -17.39
C ASP A 32 2.07 -10.81 -18.17
N GLU A 33 1.74 -10.83 -19.47
CA GLU A 33 1.79 -9.65 -20.34
C GLU A 33 0.91 -8.49 -19.86
N LYS A 34 -0.16 -8.79 -19.14
CA LYS A 34 -1.05 -7.79 -18.54
C LYS A 34 -0.47 -7.14 -17.28
N SER A 35 0.69 -7.62 -16.77
CA SER A 35 1.29 -7.05 -15.57
C SER A 35 1.75 -5.61 -15.81
N ARG A 36 1.55 -4.74 -14.80
CA ARG A 36 1.83 -3.29 -14.88
C ARG A 36 2.48 -2.77 -13.60
N LEU A 37 3.30 -1.74 -13.77
CA LEU A 37 3.69 -0.83 -12.71
C LEU A 37 2.80 0.41 -12.82
N VAL A 38 1.96 0.65 -11.82
CA VAL A 38 0.95 1.72 -11.84
C VAL A 38 1.28 2.74 -10.76
N ILE A 39 1.50 3.98 -11.14
CA ILE A 39 1.81 5.07 -10.21
C ILE A 39 0.69 6.11 -10.25
N ALA A 40 0.08 6.35 -9.08
CA ALA A 40 -0.90 7.39 -8.91
C ALA A 40 -0.22 8.70 -8.49
N ASP A 41 -0.19 9.67 -9.41
CA ASP A 41 0.47 10.97 -9.22
C ASP A 41 -0.53 12.12 -9.38
N GLY A 42 -1.61 12.09 -8.60
CA GLY A 42 -2.55 13.22 -8.55
C GLY A 42 -2.08 14.32 -7.60
N GLY A 43 -1.99 15.55 -8.09
CA GLY A 43 -1.75 16.75 -7.30
C GLY A 43 -0.31 17.03 -6.90
N SER A 44 0.71 16.34 -7.46
CA SER A 44 2.11 16.75 -7.33
C SER A 44 2.33 18.16 -7.90
N THR A 45 3.20 18.93 -7.26
CA THR A 45 3.52 20.33 -7.61
C THR A 45 4.99 20.51 -7.99
N ASP A 46 5.78 19.46 -7.89
CA ASP A 46 7.16 19.37 -8.32
C ASP A 46 7.29 18.69 -9.70
N LYS A 47 8.47 18.25 -10.08
CA LYS A 47 8.73 17.59 -11.36
C LYS A 47 8.39 16.10 -11.41
N THR A 48 7.70 15.55 -10.40
CA THR A 48 7.33 14.12 -10.35
C THR A 48 6.58 13.70 -11.61
N HIS A 49 5.54 14.45 -11.99
CA HIS A 49 4.71 14.13 -13.16
C HIS A 49 5.51 14.18 -14.47
N GLU A 50 6.35 15.20 -14.64
CA GLU A 50 7.20 15.35 -15.83
C GLU A 50 8.14 14.16 -15.98
N LYS A 51 8.82 13.77 -14.89
CA LYS A 51 9.72 12.62 -14.87
C LYS A 51 9.00 11.31 -15.19
N LEU A 52 7.81 11.10 -14.62
CA LEU A 52 7.00 9.93 -14.92
C LEU A 52 6.62 9.85 -16.40
N LYS A 53 6.27 10.96 -17.05
CA LYS A 53 5.96 11.01 -18.48
C LYS A 53 7.17 10.67 -19.36
N ILE A 54 8.37 11.03 -18.95
CA ILE A 54 9.60 10.63 -19.63
C ILE A 54 9.82 9.12 -19.48
N LEU A 55 9.74 8.61 -18.23
CA LEU A 55 9.93 7.18 -17.93
C LEU A 55 8.90 6.30 -18.64
N GLN A 56 7.67 6.75 -18.82
CA GLN A 56 6.63 6.00 -19.52
C GLN A 56 7.00 5.69 -20.98
N LYS A 57 7.84 6.51 -21.61
CA LYS A 57 8.34 6.24 -22.98
C LYS A 57 9.39 5.14 -22.99
N GLU A 58 10.14 4.96 -21.90
CA GLU A 58 11.20 3.96 -21.77
C GLU A 58 10.67 2.62 -21.21
N TYR A 59 9.58 2.69 -20.41
CA TYR A 59 9.00 1.57 -19.68
C TYR A 59 7.56 1.31 -20.12
N PRO A 60 7.32 0.48 -21.17
CA PRO A 60 5.99 0.31 -21.76
C PRO A 60 4.90 -0.24 -20.84
N LYS A 61 5.28 -0.92 -19.73
CA LYS A 61 4.34 -1.43 -18.72
C LYS A 61 4.18 -0.46 -17.54
N LEU A 62 4.74 0.76 -17.62
CA LEU A 62 4.50 1.83 -16.65
C LEU A 62 3.21 2.59 -17.01
N GLU A 63 2.29 2.65 -16.09
CA GLU A 63 1.04 3.40 -16.20
C GLU A 63 0.97 4.51 -15.16
N ILE A 64 0.42 5.65 -15.54
CA ILE A 64 0.32 6.83 -14.66
C ILE A 64 -1.14 7.21 -14.51
N LEU A 65 -1.63 7.21 -13.28
CA LEU A 65 -2.95 7.72 -12.94
C LEU A 65 -2.82 9.16 -12.46
N SER A 66 -3.01 10.11 -13.37
CA SER A 66 -2.86 11.55 -13.09
C SER A 66 -4.08 12.14 -12.38
N GLU A 67 -5.28 11.60 -12.66
CA GLU A 67 -6.54 12.08 -12.11
C GLU A 67 -6.92 11.33 -10.83
N THR A 68 -6.04 11.38 -9.82
CA THR A 68 -6.28 10.77 -8.51
C THR A 68 -6.31 11.84 -7.41
N PRO A 69 -7.00 11.59 -6.29
CA PRO A 69 -6.95 12.49 -5.15
C PRO A 69 -5.51 12.73 -4.67
N LYS A 70 -5.26 13.91 -4.09
CA LYS A 70 -3.94 14.26 -3.55
C LYS A 70 -3.54 13.41 -2.34
N GLN A 71 -4.52 13.05 -1.52
CA GLN A 71 -4.30 12.36 -0.25
C GLN A 71 -3.88 10.89 -0.48
N HIS A 72 -2.99 10.38 0.37
CA HIS A 72 -2.43 9.03 0.28
C HIS A 72 -3.52 7.93 0.30
N GLY A 73 -4.42 7.95 1.29
CA GLY A 73 -5.45 6.91 1.43
C GLY A 73 -6.36 6.79 0.19
N PRO A 74 -7.00 7.87 -0.26
CA PRO A 74 -7.78 7.88 -1.50
C PRO A 74 -7.00 7.44 -2.75
N LYS A 75 -5.70 7.78 -2.86
CA LYS A 75 -4.84 7.27 -3.94
C LYS A 75 -4.70 5.76 -3.90
N VAL A 76 -4.45 5.19 -2.72
CA VAL A 76 -4.35 3.73 -2.55
C VAL A 76 -5.66 3.04 -2.94
N ILE A 77 -6.81 3.61 -2.55
CA ILE A 77 -8.13 3.09 -2.97
C ILE A 77 -8.27 3.13 -4.48
N ALA A 78 -7.94 4.26 -5.12
CA ALA A 78 -7.99 4.41 -6.58
C ALA A 78 -7.08 3.40 -7.31
N LEU A 79 -5.90 3.13 -6.77
CA LEU A 79 -4.96 2.16 -7.31
C LEU A 79 -5.49 0.72 -7.21
N TYR A 80 -6.11 0.35 -6.09
CA TYR A 80 -6.72 -0.96 -5.95
C TYR A 80 -7.94 -1.12 -6.85
N ASP A 81 -8.80 -0.11 -6.94
CA ASP A 81 -9.95 -0.09 -7.84
C ASP A 81 -9.52 -0.21 -9.30
N TYR A 82 -8.45 0.48 -9.68
CA TYR A 82 -7.84 0.35 -11.00
C TYR A 82 -7.39 -1.09 -11.29
N ALA A 83 -6.63 -1.71 -10.39
CA ALA A 83 -6.18 -3.09 -10.54
C ALA A 83 -7.37 -4.08 -10.66
N ILE A 84 -8.44 -3.87 -9.89
CA ILE A 84 -9.69 -4.66 -9.99
C ILE A 84 -10.33 -4.50 -11.36
N LYS A 85 -10.50 -3.27 -11.84
CA LYS A 85 -11.14 -2.97 -13.13
C LYS A 85 -10.35 -3.49 -14.32
N GLN A 86 -9.01 -3.53 -14.22
CA GLN A 86 -8.14 -4.11 -15.25
C GLN A 86 -8.06 -5.64 -15.19
N GLY A 87 -8.70 -6.27 -14.21
CA GLY A 87 -8.74 -7.73 -14.08
C GLY A 87 -7.38 -8.34 -13.70
N ALA A 88 -6.59 -7.64 -12.89
CA ALA A 88 -5.35 -8.17 -12.33
C ALA A 88 -5.64 -9.40 -11.45
N ALA A 89 -4.76 -10.42 -11.47
CA ALA A 89 -4.86 -11.54 -10.55
C ALA A 89 -4.35 -11.17 -9.15
N TYR A 90 -3.26 -10.43 -9.12
CA TYR A 90 -2.63 -9.97 -7.89
C TYR A 90 -2.34 -8.47 -7.96
N VAL A 91 -2.49 -7.79 -6.82
CA VAL A 91 -2.03 -6.43 -6.60
C VAL A 91 -0.96 -6.43 -5.53
N PHE A 92 0.15 -5.76 -5.82
CA PHE A 92 1.21 -5.49 -4.86
C PHE A 92 1.34 -3.99 -4.64
N GLN A 93 1.13 -3.54 -3.40
CA GLN A 93 1.30 -2.14 -3.05
C GLN A 93 2.64 -1.92 -2.36
N THR A 94 3.34 -0.88 -2.81
CA THR A 94 4.47 -0.29 -2.10
C THR A 94 4.46 1.23 -2.25
N ASP A 95 5.25 1.95 -1.45
CA ASP A 95 5.36 3.41 -1.55
C ASP A 95 6.45 3.82 -2.56
N SER A 96 6.38 5.06 -3.01
CA SER A 96 7.27 5.63 -4.05
C SER A 96 8.47 6.41 -3.48
N ASP A 97 8.77 6.27 -2.20
CA ASP A 97 9.81 7.02 -1.48
C ASP A 97 11.16 6.29 -1.33
N GLY A 98 11.26 5.10 -1.91
CA GLY A 98 12.49 4.29 -1.92
C GLY A 98 12.83 3.62 -0.58
N GLN A 99 11.88 3.53 0.36
CA GLN A 99 12.13 2.91 1.67
C GLN A 99 12.04 1.37 1.67
N THR A 100 11.49 0.76 0.61
CA THR A 100 11.30 -0.69 0.48
C THR A 100 12.24 -1.30 -0.56
N ASP A 101 12.68 -2.53 -0.33
CA ASP A 101 13.61 -3.24 -1.21
C ASP A 101 12.86 -4.20 -2.16
N PRO A 102 12.95 -4.02 -3.50
CA PRO A 102 12.38 -4.95 -4.48
C PRO A 102 12.90 -6.39 -4.37
N ALA A 103 14.13 -6.60 -3.88
CA ALA A 103 14.70 -7.93 -3.72
C ALA A 103 13.90 -8.82 -2.74
N GLU A 104 13.14 -8.21 -1.83
CA GLU A 104 12.29 -8.96 -0.89
C GLU A 104 10.97 -9.44 -1.52
N PHE A 105 10.61 -8.95 -2.72
CA PHE A 105 9.35 -9.25 -3.38
C PHE A 105 9.22 -10.74 -3.76
N ASP A 106 10.29 -11.38 -4.21
CA ASP A 106 10.21 -12.77 -4.68
C ASP A 106 9.69 -13.72 -3.61
N GLY A 107 10.11 -13.52 -2.36
CA GLY A 107 9.59 -14.31 -1.26
C GLY A 107 8.10 -14.09 -0.94
N PHE A 108 7.48 -13.01 -1.41
CA PHE A 108 6.03 -12.81 -1.39
C PHE A 108 5.38 -13.50 -2.58
N TRP A 109 5.96 -13.34 -3.76
CA TRP A 109 5.42 -13.89 -5.00
C TRP A 109 5.37 -15.41 -5.02
N GLU A 110 6.37 -16.09 -4.51
CA GLU A 110 6.43 -17.55 -4.40
C GLU A 110 5.29 -18.12 -3.56
N ASN A 111 4.89 -17.40 -2.51
CA ASN A 111 3.84 -17.81 -1.59
C ASN A 111 2.42 -17.40 -2.01
N ARG A 112 2.25 -16.64 -3.10
CA ARG A 112 0.98 -16.00 -3.51
C ARG A 112 -0.21 -16.96 -3.65
N LYS A 113 0.04 -18.19 -4.09
CA LYS A 113 -1.04 -19.19 -4.28
C LYS A 113 -1.57 -19.75 -2.97
N GLN A 114 -0.74 -19.74 -1.93
CA GLN A 114 -1.07 -20.32 -0.63
C GLN A 114 -1.86 -19.36 0.27
N TYR A 115 -1.74 -18.04 0.02
CA TYR A 115 -2.33 -16.99 0.84
C TYR A 115 -3.19 -16.05 0.00
N ASP A 116 -4.20 -15.45 0.64
CA ASP A 116 -5.06 -14.42 0.05
C ASP A 116 -4.42 -13.03 0.20
N GLY A 117 -3.61 -12.85 1.25
CA GLY A 117 -2.81 -11.65 1.49
C GLY A 117 -1.49 -11.96 2.19
N ILE A 118 -0.41 -11.36 1.71
CA ILE A 118 0.91 -11.42 2.34
C ILE A 118 1.33 -9.98 2.65
N PHE A 119 1.51 -9.70 3.94
CA PHE A 119 1.76 -8.35 4.44
C PHE A 119 3.17 -8.24 5.00
N GLY A 120 3.86 -7.18 4.64
CA GLY A 120 5.14 -6.84 5.24
C GLY A 120 5.00 -6.53 6.73
N TYR A 121 6.04 -6.84 7.49
CA TYR A 121 6.16 -6.49 8.89
C TYR A 121 7.50 -5.79 9.12
N ARG A 122 7.43 -4.52 9.49
CA ARG A 122 8.60 -3.66 9.73
C ARG A 122 9.13 -3.89 11.16
N ASN A 123 9.92 -4.96 11.34
CA ASN A 123 10.47 -5.28 12.66
C ASN A 123 11.47 -4.22 13.13
N VAL A 124 12.36 -3.78 12.23
CA VAL A 124 13.28 -2.66 12.44
C VAL A 124 12.89 -1.53 11.51
N ARG A 125 12.71 -0.33 12.07
CA ARG A 125 12.29 0.87 11.32
C ARG A 125 13.32 1.97 11.51
N GLU A 126 13.84 2.46 10.40
CA GLU A 126 14.75 3.62 10.38
C GLU A 126 14.01 4.96 10.31
N ASP A 127 12.69 4.94 10.12
CA ASP A 127 11.84 6.14 9.99
C ASP A 127 11.38 6.76 11.33
N GLY A 128 11.89 6.26 12.46
CA GLY A 128 11.81 6.89 13.76
C GLY A 128 10.95 6.16 14.81
N ARG A 129 11.35 6.32 16.07
CA ARG A 129 10.72 5.66 17.25
C ARG A 129 9.24 6.04 17.46
N ILE A 130 8.87 7.28 17.12
CA ILE A 130 7.48 7.77 17.30
C ILE A 130 6.54 7.01 16.37
N ARG A 131 6.91 6.80 15.12
CA ARG A 131 6.09 6.05 14.16
C ARG A 131 5.95 4.59 14.57
N SER A 132 7.02 3.99 15.08
CA SER A 132 6.96 2.63 15.64
C SER A 132 6.00 2.52 16.82
N PHE A 133 6.01 3.52 17.72
CA PHE A 133 5.09 3.58 18.85
C PHE A 133 3.63 3.70 18.39
N VAL A 134 3.35 4.61 17.45
CA VAL A 134 1.99 4.80 16.89
C VAL A 134 1.48 3.50 16.27
N GLU A 135 2.30 2.77 15.50
CA GLU A 135 1.91 1.49 14.92
C GLU A 135 1.55 0.45 15.99
N LYS A 136 2.33 0.36 17.07
CA LYS A 136 2.02 -0.52 18.21
C LYS A 136 0.69 -0.16 18.87
N VAL A 137 0.40 1.14 19.02
CA VAL A 137 -0.89 1.61 19.55
C VAL A 137 -2.03 1.20 18.61
N VAL A 138 -1.87 1.38 17.30
CA VAL A 138 -2.88 0.95 16.31
C VAL A 138 -3.12 -0.56 16.42
N CYS A 139 -2.08 -1.39 16.41
CA CYS A 139 -2.21 -2.84 16.53
C CYS A 139 -2.89 -3.26 17.85
N PHE A 140 -2.60 -2.57 18.94
CA PHE A 140 -3.26 -2.79 20.24
C PHE A 140 -4.74 -2.43 20.19
N LEU A 141 -5.11 -1.32 19.56
CA LEU A 141 -6.51 -0.94 19.37
C LEU A 141 -7.27 -1.95 18.50
N LEU A 142 -6.66 -2.44 17.42
CA LEU A 142 -7.25 -3.48 16.58
C LEU A 142 -7.54 -4.75 17.39
N ARG A 143 -6.66 -5.11 18.33
CA ARG A 143 -6.89 -6.24 19.23
C ARG A 143 -8.08 -5.99 20.16
N ILE A 144 -8.24 -4.79 20.72
CA ILE A 144 -9.36 -4.45 21.62
C ILE A 144 -10.69 -4.39 20.84
N TYR A 145 -10.70 -3.71 19.69
CA TYR A 145 -11.93 -3.47 18.95
C TYR A 145 -12.42 -4.72 18.19
N PHE A 146 -11.50 -5.46 17.58
CA PHE A 146 -11.84 -6.55 16.64
C PHE A 146 -11.38 -7.93 17.11
N GLY A 147 -10.62 -8.03 18.21
CA GLY A 147 -10.08 -9.30 18.70
C GLY A 147 -8.93 -9.87 17.87
N ILE A 148 -8.44 -9.13 16.87
CA ILE A 148 -7.38 -9.59 15.96
C ILE A 148 -5.99 -9.25 16.47
N LYS A 149 -5.00 -10.07 16.10
CA LYS A 149 -3.60 -9.84 16.42
C LYS A 149 -2.81 -9.71 15.10
N VAL A 150 -2.31 -8.51 14.86
CA VAL A 150 -1.46 -8.21 13.68
C VAL A 150 -0.15 -7.56 14.16
N PRO A 151 1.01 -7.88 13.55
CA PRO A 151 2.29 -7.29 13.93
C PRO A 151 2.48 -5.87 13.37
N ASP A 152 1.92 -5.60 12.19
CA ASP A 152 1.94 -4.31 11.51
C ASP A 152 0.71 -4.22 10.60
N ALA A 153 -0.17 -3.27 10.85
CA ALA A 153 -1.41 -3.12 10.09
C ALA A 153 -1.26 -2.18 8.88
N ASN A 154 -0.21 -1.36 8.85
CA ASN A 154 -0.06 -0.26 7.89
C ASN A 154 1.22 -0.36 7.03
N ALA A 155 1.92 -1.49 7.02
CA ALA A 155 3.11 -1.64 6.19
C ALA A 155 2.78 -1.46 4.70
N PRO A 156 3.50 -0.61 3.98
CA PRO A 156 3.31 -0.42 2.54
C PRO A 156 4.14 -1.45 1.74
N PHE A 157 3.95 -2.72 1.99
CA PHE A 157 4.57 -3.82 1.28
C PHE A 157 3.62 -5.01 1.37
N ARG A 158 2.67 -5.08 0.46
CA ARG A 158 1.57 -6.03 0.56
C ARG A 158 1.19 -6.61 -0.79
N LEU A 159 1.23 -7.94 -0.86
CA LEU A 159 0.76 -8.72 -2.00
C LEU A 159 -0.61 -9.34 -1.66
N MET A 160 -1.61 -9.08 -2.49
CA MET A 160 -2.97 -9.55 -2.23
C MET A 160 -3.61 -10.08 -3.50
N LYS A 161 -4.45 -11.11 -3.37
CA LYS A 161 -5.34 -11.53 -4.45
C LYS A 161 -6.37 -10.43 -4.71
N VAL A 162 -6.51 -10.04 -5.97
CA VAL A 162 -7.42 -8.94 -6.34
C VAL A 162 -8.88 -9.31 -6.02
N GLU A 163 -9.27 -10.57 -6.19
CA GLU A 163 -10.62 -11.05 -5.82
C GLU A 163 -10.92 -10.84 -4.33
N THR A 164 -9.93 -11.04 -3.45
CA THR A 164 -10.11 -10.81 -2.00
C THR A 164 -10.14 -9.32 -1.68
N VAL A 165 -9.26 -8.52 -2.30
CA VAL A 165 -9.30 -7.05 -2.15
C VAL A 165 -10.67 -6.50 -2.56
N LYS A 166 -11.24 -6.99 -3.68
CA LYS A 166 -12.54 -6.58 -4.19
C LYS A 166 -13.68 -6.78 -3.18
N LYS A 167 -13.66 -7.87 -2.40
CA LYS A 167 -14.68 -8.13 -1.35
C LYS A 167 -14.77 -6.99 -0.34
N TYR A 168 -13.65 -6.34 -0.05
CA TYR A 168 -13.50 -5.39 1.06
C TYR A 168 -13.35 -3.94 0.62
N LEU A 169 -12.75 -3.69 -0.55
CA LEU A 169 -12.48 -2.33 -1.01
C LEU A 169 -13.76 -1.49 -1.12
N TYR A 170 -14.82 -2.07 -1.66
CA TYR A 170 -16.08 -1.36 -1.90
C TYR A 170 -16.94 -1.15 -0.64
N ARG A 171 -16.48 -1.64 0.52
CA ARG A 171 -17.02 -1.26 1.83
C ARG A 171 -16.44 0.06 2.34
N LEU A 172 -15.36 0.54 1.71
CA LEU A 172 -14.71 1.79 2.10
C LEU A 172 -15.22 2.95 1.24
N PRO A 173 -15.47 4.12 1.84
CA PRO A 173 -15.64 5.34 1.07
C PRO A 173 -14.40 5.61 0.22
N SER A 174 -14.58 6.17 -0.98
CA SER A 174 -13.47 6.45 -1.91
C SER A 174 -12.45 7.47 -1.37
N ASP A 175 -12.85 8.30 -0.40
CA ASP A 175 -12.01 9.29 0.27
C ASP A 175 -11.44 8.82 1.62
N TYR A 176 -11.53 7.51 1.91
CA TYR A 176 -11.09 6.96 3.19
C TYR A 176 -9.57 7.12 3.39
N HIS A 177 -9.16 7.56 4.57
CA HIS A 177 -7.80 8.06 4.80
C HIS A 177 -6.76 7.02 5.24
N ILE A 178 -7.17 5.85 5.77
CA ILE A 178 -6.28 4.76 6.23
C ILE A 178 -6.66 3.38 5.68
N PRO A 179 -6.80 3.22 4.35
CA PRO A 179 -7.31 1.99 3.76
C PRO A 179 -6.45 0.77 4.10
N ASN A 180 -5.13 0.93 4.23
CA ASN A 180 -4.22 -0.15 4.54
C ASN A 180 -4.54 -0.84 5.86
N ILE A 181 -4.81 -0.06 6.92
CA ILE A 181 -5.16 -0.60 8.24
C ILE A 181 -6.48 -1.37 8.15
N VAL A 182 -7.47 -0.80 7.45
CA VAL A 182 -8.81 -1.41 7.35
C VAL A 182 -8.80 -2.67 6.49
N ILE A 183 -8.12 -2.66 5.36
CA ILE A 183 -7.97 -3.86 4.51
C ILE A 183 -7.27 -4.98 5.29
N THR A 184 -6.17 -4.67 6.00
CA THR A 184 -5.51 -5.68 6.86
C THR A 184 -6.47 -6.19 7.94
N THR A 185 -7.26 -5.30 8.54
CA THR A 185 -8.26 -5.68 9.56
C THR A 185 -9.30 -6.62 8.97
N TYR A 186 -9.86 -6.35 7.80
CA TYR A 186 -10.83 -7.22 7.15
C TYR A 186 -10.24 -8.60 6.83
N PHE A 187 -9.04 -8.65 6.25
CA PHE A 187 -8.39 -9.92 5.92
C PHE A 187 -8.25 -10.82 7.16
N VAL A 188 -7.77 -10.27 8.28
CA VAL A 188 -7.54 -11.05 9.50
C VAL A 188 -8.86 -11.36 10.22
N TYR A 189 -9.78 -10.42 10.31
CA TYR A 189 -11.06 -10.59 11.01
C TYR A 189 -11.96 -11.64 10.33
N TYR A 190 -12.00 -11.66 9.00
CA TYR A 190 -12.79 -12.65 8.24
C TYR A 190 -12.03 -13.94 7.94
N ASN A 191 -10.87 -14.15 8.60
CA ASN A 191 -10.05 -15.36 8.49
C ASN A 191 -9.61 -15.69 7.06
N GLU A 192 -9.36 -14.68 6.22
CA GLU A 192 -8.67 -14.90 4.96
C GLU A 192 -7.26 -15.45 5.24
N LYS A 193 -6.73 -16.29 4.38
CA LYS A 193 -5.40 -16.87 4.56
C LYS A 193 -4.33 -15.79 4.45
N THR A 194 -3.81 -15.33 5.59
CA THR A 194 -2.82 -14.26 5.66
C THR A 194 -1.47 -14.73 6.14
N LEU A 195 -0.41 -14.13 5.60
CA LEU A 195 0.97 -14.29 6.05
C LEU A 195 1.57 -12.92 6.37
N PHE A 196 2.22 -12.78 7.52
CA PHE A 196 3.04 -11.61 7.84
C PHE A 196 4.50 -11.98 7.72
N LYS A 197 5.25 -11.26 6.88
CA LYS A 197 6.65 -11.53 6.57
C LYS A 197 7.50 -10.32 6.92
N THR A 198 8.60 -10.51 7.65
CA THR A 198 9.52 -9.42 7.98
C THR A 198 10.10 -8.83 6.71
N ILE A 199 10.16 -7.51 6.66
CA ILE A 199 10.77 -6.73 5.60
C ILE A 199 11.73 -5.69 6.19
N SER A 200 12.71 -5.30 5.37
CA SER A 200 13.55 -4.13 5.60
C SER A 200 12.74 -2.84 5.33
N PHE A 201 12.97 -1.82 6.14
CA PHE A 201 12.34 -0.53 5.92
C PHE A 201 13.38 0.56 6.19
N HIS A 202 13.96 1.06 5.11
CA HIS A 202 15.08 1.99 5.14
C HIS A 202 14.65 3.42 5.43
N SER A 203 15.63 4.26 5.75
CA SER A 203 15.40 5.70 5.78
C SER A 203 15.07 6.20 4.37
N ARG A 204 14.22 7.23 4.28
CA ARG A 204 13.86 7.86 3.02
C ARG A 204 15.10 8.38 2.29
N GLN A 205 15.20 8.13 0.99
CA GLN A 205 16.39 8.50 0.21
C GLN A 205 16.42 9.98 -0.17
N GLY A 206 15.26 10.64 -0.30
CA GLY A 206 15.16 12.06 -0.67
C GLY A 206 13.78 12.65 -0.34
N GLY A 207 13.65 13.98 -0.52
CA GLY A 207 12.41 14.71 -0.31
C GLY A 207 12.05 14.95 1.15
N LYS A 208 10.90 15.60 1.37
CA LYS A 208 10.40 15.96 2.72
C LYS A 208 9.32 15.01 3.19
N ASN A 209 9.37 14.64 4.47
CA ASN A 209 8.26 13.93 5.10
C ASN A 209 7.01 14.80 5.10
N SER A 210 5.96 14.38 4.41
CA SER A 210 4.67 15.06 4.35
C SER A 210 3.81 14.87 5.61
N ILE A 211 4.19 13.95 6.50
CA ILE A 211 3.42 13.60 7.70
C ILE A 211 4.15 14.12 8.94
N ASN A 212 3.50 14.98 9.73
CA ASN A 212 3.97 15.49 11.02
C ASN A 212 3.23 14.84 12.20
N ILE A 213 3.75 15.00 13.44
CA ILE A 213 3.21 14.38 14.65
C ILE A 213 1.75 14.79 14.91
N LEU A 214 1.40 16.06 14.65
CA LEU A 214 0.03 16.54 14.86
C LEU A 214 -0.94 15.88 13.90
N SER A 215 -0.53 15.67 12.64
CA SER A 215 -1.36 14.95 11.66
C SER A 215 -1.54 13.47 12.04
N ILE A 216 -0.52 12.82 12.61
CA ILE A 216 -0.62 11.45 13.11
C ILE A 216 -1.64 11.36 14.26
N LEU A 217 -1.58 12.27 15.24
CA LEU A 217 -2.52 12.29 16.35
C LEU A 217 -3.96 12.53 15.88
N LYS A 218 -4.17 13.51 14.98
CA LYS A 218 -5.49 13.80 14.41
C LYS A 218 -6.06 12.59 13.65
N THR A 219 -5.24 11.93 12.85
CA THR A 219 -5.62 10.71 12.14
C THR A 219 -5.95 9.58 13.10
N GLY A 220 -5.18 9.42 14.18
CA GLY A 220 -5.43 8.42 15.22
C GLY A 220 -6.79 8.63 15.92
N TRP A 221 -7.16 9.85 16.29
CA TRP A 221 -8.47 10.17 16.86
C TRP A 221 -9.62 9.85 15.90
N LYS A 222 -9.47 10.21 14.62
CA LYS A 222 -10.47 9.89 13.61
C LYS A 222 -10.61 8.37 13.45
N ALA A 223 -9.50 7.65 13.43
CA ALA A 223 -9.47 6.19 13.32
C ALA A 223 -10.26 5.49 14.47
N LEU A 224 -10.21 6.03 15.69
CA LEU A 224 -10.99 5.49 16.82
C LEU A 224 -12.51 5.56 16.56
N GLY A 225 -12.98 6.68 15.98
CA GLY A 225 -14.39 6.83 15.56
C GLY A 225 -14.75 5.83 14.48
N ASP A 226 -13.89 5.71 13.47
CA ASP A 226 -14.07 4.80 12.35
C ASP A 226 -14.11 3.33 12.80
N PHE A 227 -13.24 2.91 13.73
CA PHE A 227 -13.22 1.55 14.28
C PHE A 227 -14.51 1.18 15.02
N LYS A 228 -15.15 2.14 15.71
CA LYS A 228 -16.47 1.90 16.33
C LYS A 228 -17.54 1.65 15.28
N GLY A 229 -17.57 2.45 14.21
CA GLY A 229 -18.48 2.29 13.08
C GLY A 229 -18.30 0.94 12.38
N MET A 230 -17.06 0.62 12.03
CA MET A 230 -16.69 -0.64 11.40
C MET A 230 -17.09 -1.86 12.25
N LYS A 231 -16.85 -1.82 13.56
CA LYS A 231 -17.22 -2.92 14.46
C LYS A 231 -18.73 -3.20 14.46
N LYS A 232 -19.55 -2.16 14.35
CA LYS A 232 -21.00 -2.30 14.25
C LYS A 232 -21.40 -2.94 12.92
N GLU A 233 -20.79 -2.50 11.82
CA GLU A 233 -21.04 -3.03 10.47
C GLU A 233 -20.58 -4.49 10.32
N MET A 234 -19.43 -4.86 10.90
CA MET A 234 -18.88 -6.21 10.84
C MET A 234 -19.64 -7.25 11.68
N ARG A 235 -20.51 -6.81 12.61
CA ARG A 235 -21.34 -7.67 13.47
C ARG A 235 -22.73 -7.97 12.88
N ASN A 236 -23.16 -7.17 11.93
CA ASN A 236 -24.41 -7.33 11.17
C ASN A 236 -24.16 -8.12 9.88
#